data_3bc7ec5b860e24e93371b82623055222
#
_entry.id   3bc7ec5b860e24e93371b82623055222
#
_cell.length_a   1.000
_cell.length_b   1.000
_cell.length_c   1.000
_cell.angle_alpha   90.00
_cell.angle_beta   90.00
_cell.angle_gamma   90.00
#
_symmetry.space_group_name_H-M   'P 1'
#
loop_
_entity.id
_entity.type
_entity.pdbx_description
1 polymer ?
#
loop_
_entity_poly.entity_id
_entity_poly.type
_entity_poly.pdbx_seq_one_letter_code
_entity_poly.pdbx_strand_id
1 'polypeptide(L)'
;MFGFGRLASYDYFTHVERALTARLRARGVDVAIHVAHVSPTASIRRRAIKLTELVASTCDPTNPRAGPVHLIGHSTGGLDARLVASPSAALAVPGVALAWRERLASVTTINAPHFGTPLASFFTTASGERALRVLSALTVVALSFGSPPLAVARAVVAAFSGVDRSMGLKIKVFDRATEALIRLLDDVRGGDLREYVDAIAGDQGAMVQLMPEAMDLYIAGVEDRPDVLYQSTASMAPPPSARMLLP
;
A
#
# COMPACT_ATOMS: atom_id res chain seq x y z
N MET A 1 -1.75 -4.47 -1.03
CA MET A 1 -2.73 -3.47 -1.48
C MET A 1 -2.05 -2.14 -1.33
N PHE A 2 -2.00 -1.38 -2.39
CA PHE A 2 -1.27 -0.13 -2.45
C PHE A 2 -1.81 0.84 -1.39
N GLY A 3 -0.94 1.59 -0.72
CA GLY A 3 -1.32 2.48 0.37
C GLY A 3 -2.28 3.57 -0.14
N PHE A 4 -3.55 3.26 -0.10
CA PHE A 4 -4.60 4.23 -0.35
C PHE A 4 -4.67 5.15 0.86
N GLY A 5 -3.80 6.12 0.93
CA GLY A 5 -3.92 7.25 1.82
C GLY A 5 -5.29 7.91 1.67
N ARG A 6 -5.46 9.12 1.61
CA ARG A 6 -6.73 9.77 1.27
C ARG A 6 -7.00 9.61 -0.23
N LEU A 7 -7.89 8.72 -0.61
CA LEU A 7 -8.46 8.73 -1.94
C LEU A 7 -9.86 9.35 -1.86
N ALA A 8 -10.02 10.55 -2.36
CA ALA A 8 -11.31 11.21 -2.53
C ALA A 8 -12.28 11.02 -1.33
N SER A 9 -11.86 11.31 -0.12
CA SER A 9 -12.63 11.15 1.14
C SER A 9 -12.82 9.69 1.63
N TYR A 10 -12.27 8.68 0.98
CA TYR A 10 -12.29 7.32 1.51
C TYR A 10 -10.99 7.06 2.30
N ASP A 11 -11.14 6.92 3.60
CA ASP A 11 -10.04 6.51 4.48
C ASP A 11 -10.07 4.99 4.63
N TYR A 12 -9.14 4.33 3.93
CA TYR A 12 -9.05 2.87 3.88
C TYR A 12 -8.89 2.22 5.27
N PHE A 13 -8.26 2.91 6.21
CA PHE A 13 -7.97 2.37 7.53
C PHE A 13 -8.94 2.81 8.62
N THR A 14 -9.91 3.68 8.36
CA THR A 14 -10.83 4.23 9.40
C THR A 14 -11.53 3.13 10.20
N HIS A 15 -11.96 2.06 9.56
CA HIS A 15 -12.63 0.96 10.26
C HIS A 15 -11.66 0.15 11.13
N VAL A 16 -10.41 -0.04 10.69
CA VAL A 16 -9.36 -0.70 11.46
C VAL A 16 -8.97 0.15 12.66
N GLU A 17 -8.75 1.45 12.45
CA GLU A 17 -8.44 2.43 13.49
C GLU A 17 -9.52 2.45 14.58
N ARG A 18 -10.79 2.56 14.20
CA ARG A 18 -11.91 2.55 15.14
C ARG A 18 -11.98 1.24 15.93
N ALA A 19 -11.89 0.09 15.25
CA ALA A 19 -11.97 -1.21 15.89
C ALA A 19 -10.79 -1.46 16.85
N LEU A 20 -9.58 -1.07 16.43
CA LEU A 20 -8.39 -1.23 17.26
C LEU A 20 -8.43 -0.31 18.47
N THR A 21 -8.77 0.97 18.27
CA THR A 21 -8.95 1.95 19.36
C THR A 21 -9.98 1.47 20.38
N ALA A 22 -11.14 1.00 19.93
CA ALA A 22 -12.19 0.51 20.82
C ALA A 22 -11.73 -0.69 21.64
N ARG A 23 -11.04 -1.66 21.01
CA ARG A 23 -10.54 -2.87 21.68
C ARG A 23 -9.43 -2.58 22.68
N LEU A 24 -8.53 -1.66 22.38
CA LEU A 24 -7.43 -1.27 23.28
C LEU A 24 -7.96 -0.50 24.48
N ARG A 25 -8.85 0.48 24.27
CA ARG A 25 -9.50 1.24 25.34
C ARG A 25 -10.33 0.33 26.29
N ALA A 26 -11.03 -0.66 25.74
CA ALA A 26 -11.75 -1.63 26.56
C ALA A 26 -10.83 -2.48 27.48
N ARG A 27 -9.52 -2.51 27.18
CA ARG A 27 -8.48 -3.15 28.00
C ARG A 27 -7.72 -2.15 28.89
N GLY A 28 -8.18 -0.91 28.96
CA GLY A 28 -7.53 0.15 29.76
C GLY A 28 -6.27 0.74 29.11
N VAL A 29 -6.03 0.47 27.82
CA VAL A 29 -4.89 1.02 27.10
C VAL A 29 -5.31 2.31 26.41
N ASP A 30 -4.68 3.44 26.80
CA ASP A 30 -4.80 4.69 26.07
C ASP A 30 -3.89 4.67 24.84
N VAL A 31 -4.46 4.94 23.66
CA VAL A 31 -3.76 4.82 22.39
C VAL A 31 -4.11 5.96 21.46
N ALA A 32 -3.10 6.52 20.81
CA ALA A 32 -3.22 7.38 19.64
C ALA A 32 -2.80 6.61 18.40
N ILE A 33 -3.65 6.56 17.38
CA ILE A 33 -3.38 5.89 16.11
C ILE A 33 -3.19 6.95 15.03
N HIS A 34 -2.11 6.84 14.29
CA HIS A 34 -1.76 7.73 13.19
C HIS A 34 -1.60 6.92 11.91
N VAL A 35 -2.28 7.32 10.85
CA VAL A 35 -2.21 6.67 9.55
C VAL A 35 -1.22 7.40 8.65
N ALA A 36 -0.20 6.69 8.17
CA ALA A 36 0.76 7.24 7.22
C ALA A 36 0.17 7.25 5.81
N HIS A 37 0.09 8.45 5.24
CA HIS A 37 -0.35 8.65 3.85
C HIS A 37 0.87 8.69 2.94
N VAL A 38 1.04 7.67 2.11
CA VAL A 38 2.17 7.52 1.20
C VAL A 38 1.70 7.22 -0.21
N SER A 39 2.47 7.64 -1.21
CA SER A 39 2.18 7.24 -2.60
C SER A 39 2.30 5.71 -2.73
N PRO A 40 1.29 5.04 -3.31
CA PRO A 40 1.21 3.58 -3.29
C PRO A 40 2.34 2.89 -4.05
N THR A 41 2.86 3.51 -5.09
CA THR A 41 3.89 2.96 -5.98
C THR A 41 5.27 3.57 -5.76
N ALA A 42 5.38 4.58 -4.90
CA ALA A 42 6.68 5.18 -4.57
C ALA A 42 7.64 4.15 -3.96
N SER A 43 8.93 4.37 -4.14
CA SER A 43 9.97 3.48 -3.62
C SER A 43 9.83 3.27 -2.10
N ILE A 44 10.18 2.07 -1.62
CA ILE A 44 10.14 1.71 -0.19
C ILE A 44 10.88 2.77 0.64
N ARG A 45 12.04 3.24 0.16
CA ARG A 45 12.80 4.28 0.86
C ARG A 45 12.03 5.60 1.00
N ARG A 46 11.40 6.10 -0.06
CA ARG A 46 10.59 7.34 0.00
C ARG A 46 9.42 7.20 0.97
N ARG A 47 8.76 6.06 0.96
CA ARG A 47 7.64 5.75 1.83
C ARG A 47 8.10 5.63 3.29
N ALA A 48 9.23 4.99 3.53
CA ALA A 48 9.86 4.89 4.85
C ALA A 48 10.26 6.27 5.41
N ILE A 49 10.74 7.18 4.56
CA ILE A 49 11.02 8.58 4.97
C ILE A 49 9.73 9.26 5.45
N LYS A 50 8.63 9.14 4.69
CA LYS A 50 7.33 9.71 5.10
C LYS A 50 6.80 9.13 6.40
N LEU A 51 6.96 7.82 6.60
CA LEU A 51 6.63 7.18 7.87
C LEU A 51 7.49 7.72 9.02
N THR A 52 8.79 7.89 8.79
CA THR A 52 9.72 8.45 9.77
C THR A 52 9.34 9.88 10.16
N GLU A 53 9.01 10.73 9.19
CA GLU A 53 8.53 12.10 9.42
C GLU A 53 7.25 12.12 10.27
N LEU A 54 6.28 11.25 9.95
CA LEU A 54 5.04 11.13 10.71
C LEU A 54 5.31 10.73 12.17
N VAL A 55 6.09 9.68 12.39
CA VAL A 55 6.37 9.23 13.76
C VAL A 55 7.11 10.30 14.53
N ALA A 56 8.12 10.95 13.95
CA ALA A 56 8.86 12.01 14.59
C ALA A 56 7.98 13.23 14.95
N SER A 57 6.99 13.54 14.13
CA SER A 57 6.06 14.67 14.40
C SER A 57 4.97 14.34 15.42
N THR A 58 4.69 13.06 15.66
CA THR A 58 3.61 12.61 16.55
C THR A 58 4.11 12.03 17.87
N CYS A 59 5.36 11.55 17.89
CA CYS A 59 6.01 11.00 19.08
C CYS A 59 7.01 12.03 19.64
N ASP A 60 6.62 12.73 20.69
CA ASP A 60 7.56 13.59 21.44
C ASP A 60 8.47 12.72 22.32
N PRO A 61 9.76 12.57 21.97
CA PRO A 61 10.69 11.75 22.74
C PRO A 61 10.98 12.31 24.14
N THR A 62 10.70 13.59 24.35
CA THR A 62 10.93 14.28 25.63
C THR A 62 9.76 14.14 26.60
N ASN A 63 8.59 13.74 26.12
CA ASN A 63 7.41 13.53 26.94
C ASN A 63 7.55 12.23 27.77
N PRO A 64 7.69 12.32 29.10
CA PRO A 64 7.86 11.13 29.97
C PRO A 64 6.58 10.26 30.02
N ARG A 65 5.45 10.80 29.61
CA ARG A 65 4.15 10.07 29.55
C ARG A 65 3.89 9.43 28.19
N ALA A 66 4.72 9.70 27.18
CA ALA A 66 4.58 9.07 25.90
C ALA A 66 4.85 7.55 26.01
N GLY A 67 3.90 6.75 25.57
CA GLY A 67 4.00 5.31 25.55
C GLY A 67 4.97 4.78 24.47
N PRO A 68 5.07 3.45 24.34
CA PRO A 68 5.84 2.82 23.29
C PRO A 68 5.23 3.10 21.91
N VAL A 69 6.10 3.05 20.89
CA VAL A 69 5.71 3.15 19.48
C VAL A 69 5.52 1.74 18.92
N HIS A 70 4.43 1.53 18.22
CA HIS A 70 4.13 0.30 17.50
C HIS A 70 3.90 0.61 16.05
N LEU A 71 4.62 -0.04 15.14
CA LEU A 71 4.44 0.10 13.70
C LEU A 71 3.60 -1.07 13.17
N ILE A 72 2.52 -0.77 12.46
CA ILE A 72 1.68 -1.78 11.81
C ILE A 72 1.64 -1.47 10.32
N GLY A 73 2.16 -2.39 9.52
CA GLY A 73 2.24 -2.22 8.07
C GLY A 73 1.46 -3.30 7.32
N HIS A 74 0.52 -2.87 6.45
CA HIS A 74 -0.20 -3.75 5.55
C HIS A 74 0.43 -3.73 4.16
N SER A 75 0.59 -4.91 3.52
CA SER A 75 1.19 -5.04 2.20
C SER A 75 2.59 -4.41 2.16
N THR A 76 2.90 -3.56 1.17
CA THR A 76 4.19 -2.83 1.10
C THR A 76 4.48 -1.96 2.33
N GLY A 77 3.46 -1.53 3.08
CA GLY A 77 3.65 -0.81 4.34
C GLY A 77 4.37 -1.62 5.42
N GLY A 78 4.33 -2.96 5.34
CA GLY A 78 5.12 -3.82 6.20
C GLY A 78 6.63 -3.73 5.91
N LEU A 79 6.99 -3.55 4.64
CA LEU A 79 8.38 -3.31 4.24
C LEU A 79 8.86 -1.93 4.70
N ASP A 80 8.00 -0.90 4.55
CA ASP A 80 8.30 0.44 5.04
C ASP A 80 8.60 0.42 6.55
N ALA A 81 7.74 -0.26 7.33
CA ALA A 81 7.88 -0.37 8.78
C ALA A 81 9.17 -1.11 9.19
N ARG A 82 9.51 -2.21 8.51
CA ARG A 82 10.78 -2.92 8.75
C ARG A 82 12.00 -2.06 8.41
N LEU A 83 11.96 -1.34 7.27
CA LEU A 83 13.06 -0.47 6.88
C LEU A 83 13.27 0.66 7.90
N VAL A 84 12.19 1.27 8.40
CA VAL A 84 12.26 2.33 9.42
C VAL A 84 12.81 1.81 10.74
N ALA A 85 12.48 0.57 11.12
CA ALA A 85 12.96 -0.07 12.34
C ALA A 85 14.41 -0.53 12.26
N SER A 86 14.91 -0.83 11.06
CA SER A 86 16.23 -1.42 10.86
C SER A 86 17.38 -0.51 11.31
N PRO A 87 18.33 -1.00 12.10
CA PRO A 87 19.52 -0.23 12.50
C PRO A 87 20.47 0.00 11.32
N SER A 88 20.50 -0.92 10.34
CA SER A 88 21.36 -0.81 9.16
C SER A 88 20.84 0.20 8.13
N ALA A 89 19.56 0.59 8.21
CA ALA A 89 18.98 1.53 7.28
C ALA A 89 19.37 2.98 7.60
N ALA A 90 20.25 3.55 6.77
CA ALA A 90 20.58 4.97 6.85
C ALA A 90 19.43 5.82 6.27
N LEU A 91 18.35 5.95 7.02
CA LEU A 91 17.24 6.86 6.73
C LEU A 91 17.53 8.23 7.35
N ALA A 92 18.59 8.90 6.88
CA ALA A 92 18.84 10.27 7.27
C ALA A 92 17.77 11.18 6.67
N VAL A 93 16.92 11.73 7.51
CA VAL A 93 15.93 12.74 7.13
C VAL A 93 16.40 14.06 7.73
N PRO A 94 16.83 15.04 6.92
CA PRO A 94 17.31 16.31 7.43
C PRO A 94 16.29 16.97 8.37
N GLY A 95 16.75 17.39 9.55
CA GLY A 95 15.90 18.05 10.54
C GLY A 95 14.93 17.15 11.30
N VAL A 96 14.97 15.83 11.11
CA VAL A 96 14.10 14.88 11.80
C VAL A 96 14.89 14.11 12.85
N ALA A 97 14.50 14.25 14.11
CA ALA A 97 15.07 13.48 15.20
C ALA A 97 14.60 12.02 15.14
N LEU A 98 15.52 11.08 15.32
CA LEU A 98 15.23 9.64 15.33
C LEU A 98 15.18 9.04 16.76
N ALA A 99 15.22 9.88 17.80
CA ALA A 99 15.18 9.45 19.20
C ALA A 99 13.94 8.61 19.56
N TRP A 100 12.83 8.77 18.83
CA TRP A 100 11.64 7.94 18.99
C TRP A 100 11.90 6.45 18.72
N ARG A 101 12.97 6.11 18.00
CA ARG A 101 13.36 4.71 17.73
C ARG A 101 13.67 3.94 19.01
N GLU A 102 14.11 4.60 20.07
CA GLU A 102 14.35 4.00 21.39
C GLU A 102 13.06 3.55 22.06
N ARG A 103 11.92 4.11 21.63
CA ARG A 103 10.59 3.75 22.12
C ARG A 103 9.87 2.72 21.22
N LEU A 104 10.50 2.30 20.12
CA LEU A 104 9.90 1.34 19.21
C LEU A 104 9.84 -0.03 19.90
N ALA A 105 8.62 -0.50 20.17
CA ALA A 105 8.38 -1.76 20.87
C ALA A 105 8.02 -2.90 19.92
N SER A 106 7.33 -2.62 18.81
CA SER A 106 6.99 -3.69 17.86
C SER A 106 6.81 -3.21 16.42
N VAL A 107 7.04 -4.15 15.50
CA VAL A 107 6.71 -4.07 14.08
C VAL A 107 5.81 -5.23 13.73
N THR A 108 4.58 -4.93 13.33
CA THR A 108 3.62 -5.93 12.87
C THR A 108 3.38 -5.78 11.37
N THR A 109 3.61 -6.84 10.62
CA THR A 109 3.39 -6.86 9.17
C THR A 109 2.19 -7.74 8.82
N ILE A 110 1.29 -7.24 7.99
CA ILE A 110 0.06 -7.92 7.59
C ILE A 110 0.09 -8.10 6.07
N ASN A 111 0.15 -9.34 5.61
CA ASN A 111 0.20 -9.69 4.18
C ASN A 111 1.32 -8.93 3.44
N ALA A 112 2.47 -8.73 4.08
CA ALA A 112 3.58 -8.01 3.48
C ALA A 112 4.39 -8.93 2.54
N PRO A 113 4.77 -8.45 1.34
CA PRO A 113 5.52 -9.23 0.36
C PRO A 113 7.01 -9.24 0.69
N HIS A 114 7.40 -9.89 1.79
CA HIS A 114 8.78 -9.91 2.27
C HIS A 114 9.76 -10.52 1.26
N PHE A 115 9.29 -11.46 0.45
CA PHE A 115 10.08 -12.11 -0.61
C PHE A 115 9.74 -11.61 -2.01
N GLY A 116 9.08 -10.43 -2.09
CA GLY A 116 8.64 -9.89 -3.36
C GLY A 116 7.41 -10.60 -3.93
N THR A 117 7.18 -10.36 -5.21
CA THR A 117 6.11 -11.00 -5.96
C THR A 117 6.49 -11.13 -7.44
N PRO A 118 6.26 -12.28 -8.07
CA PRO A 118 6.46 -12.44 -9.51
C PRO A 118 5.60 -11.48 -10.35
N LEU A 119 4.46 -11.02 -9.82
CA LEU A 119 3.62 -10.01 -10.47
C LEU A 119 4.33 -8.67 -10.65
N ALA A 120 5.30 -8.34 -9.79
CA ALA A 120 6.07 -7.11 -9.92
C ALA A 120 6.85 -7.08 -11.23
N SER A 121 7.48 -8.19 -11.61
CA SER A 121 8.19 -8.31 -12.90
C SER A 121 7.25 -8.10 -14.10
N PHE A 122 6.00 -8.55 -14.01
CA PHE A 122 5.01 -8.26 -15.05
C PHE A 122 4.66 -6.77 -15.10
N PHE A 123 4.45 -6.11 -13.95
CA PHE A 123 4.07 -4.69 -13.90
C PHE A 123 5.18 -3.73 -14.34
N THR A 124 6.42 -4.18 -14.43
CA THR A 124 7.53 -3.39 -15.01
C THR A 124 7.56 -3.42 -16.54
N THR A 125 6.75 -4.27 -17.18
CA THR A 125 6.57 -4.26 -18.64
C THR A 125 5.57 -3.18 -19.07
N ALA A 126 5.68 -2.71 -20.31
CA ALA A 126 4.74 -1.71 -20.87
C ALA A 126 3.26 -2.16 -20.81
N SER A 127 2.98 -3.45 -20.96
CA SER A 127 1.63 -4.00 -20.81
C SER A 127 1.20 -4.09 -19.35
N GLY A 128 2.13 -4.46 -18.47
CA GLY A 128 1.89 -4.55 -17.03
C GLY A 128 1.68 -3.19 -16.39
N GLU A 129 2.40 -2.16 -16.80
CA GLU A 129 2.22 -0.78 -16.37
C GLU A 129 0.79 -0.29 -16.65
N ARG A 130 0.28 -0.56 -17.86
CA ARG A 130 -1.10 -0.22 -18.22
C ARG A 130 -2.12 -1.03 -17.42
N ALA A 131 -1.87 -2.33 -17.26
CA ALA A 131 -2.71 -3.16 -16.40
C ALA A 131 -2.76 -2.65 -14.95
N LEU A 132 -1.64 -2.19 -14.41
CA LEU A 132 -1.56 -1.60 -13.08
C LEU A 132 -2.43 -0.33 -12.97
N ARG A 133 -2.39 0.54 -13.98
CA ARG A 133 -3.25 1.76 -14.01
C ARG A 133 -4.74 1.39 -14.00
N VAL A 134 -5.15 0.43 -14.83
CA VAL A 134 -6.54 -0.04 -14.86
C VAL A 134 -6.96 -0.65 -13.54
N LEU A 135 -6.14 -1.52 -12.95
CA LEU A 135 -6.42 -2.14 -11.65
C LEU A 135 -6.50 -1.09 -10.54
N SER A 136 -5.64 -0.09 -10.56
CA SER A 136 -5.66 1.01 -9.59
C SER A 136 -6.96 1.82 -9.72
N ALA A 137 -7.35 2.21 -10.93
CA ALA A 137 -8.59 2.91 -11.17
C ALA A 137 -9.82 2.07 -10.76
N LEU A 138 -9.83 0.77 -11.05
CA LEU A 138 -10.89 -0.15 -10.62
C LEU A 138 -10.99 -0.28 -9.11
N THR A 139 -9.85 -0.35 -8.43
CA THR A 139 -9.84 -0.43 -6.97
C THR A 139 -10.47 0.83 -6.38
N VAL A 140 -10.19 2.00 -6.96
CA VAL A 140 -10.84 3.25 -6.55
C VAL A 140 -12.34 3.18 -6.74
N VAL A 141 -12.81 2.73 -7.92
CA VAL A 141 -14.24 2.56 -8.19
C VAL A 141 -14.88 1.62 -7.18
N ALA A 142 -14.28 0.45 -6.96
CA ALA A 142 -14.79 -0.53 -6.01
C ALA A 142 -14.89 0.02 -4.59
N LEU A 143 -13.88 0.77 -4.14
CA LEU A 143 -13.88 1.40 -2.83
C LEU A 143 -14.89 2.56 -2.72
N SER A 144 -15.11 3.30 -3.81
CA SER A 144 -16.03 4.44 -3.81
C SER A 144 -17.50 4.06 -3.88
N PHE A 145 -17.83 2.98 -4.57
CA PHE A 145 -19.21 2.56 -4.86
C PHE A 145 -19.59 1.20 -4.28
N GLY A 146 -18.69 0.55 -3.53
CA GLY A 146 -18.91 -0.77 -2.93
C GLY A 146 -18.80 -1.93 -3.92
N SER A 147 -19.01 -1.69 -5.20
CA SER A 147 -18.77 -2.68 -6.28
C SER A 147 -18.52 -1.96 -7.61
N PRO A 148 -17.58 -2.45 -8.45
CA PRO A 148 -17.42 -1.87 -9.77
C PRO A 148 -18.64 -2.16 -10.65
N PRO A 149 -19.08 -1.23 -11.51
CA PRO A 149 -20.12 -1.51 -12.49
C PRO A 149 -19.77 -2.76 -13.30
N LEU A 150 -20.74 -3.63 -13.55
CA LEU A 150 -20.54 -4.92 -14.22
C LEU A 150 -19.83 -4.77 -15.58
N ALA A 151 -20.12 -3.69 -16.31
CA ALA A 151 -19.45 -3.37 -17.58
C ALA A 151 -17.93 -3.17 -17.42
N VAL A 152 -17.52 -2.53 -16.33
CA VAL A 152 -16.11 -2.28 -15.99
C VAL A 152 -15.41 -3.58 -15.58
N ALA A 153 -16.06 -4.37 -14.73
CA ALA A 153 -15.54 -5.68 -14.33
C ALA A 153 -15.36 -6.61 -15.54
N ARG A 154 -16.32 -6.62 -16.48
CA ARG A 154 -16.22 -7.36 -17.73
C ARG A 154 -15.09 -6.87 -18.64
N ALA A 155 -14.90 -5.56 -18.77
CA ALA A 155 -13.81 -4.99 -19.58
C ALA A 155 -12.43 -5.40 -19.04
N VAL A 156 -12.28 -5.46 -17.74
CA VAL A 156 -11.04 -5.91 -17.09
C VAL A 156 -10.82 -7.39 -17.26
N VAL A 157 -11.83 -8.22 -17.01
CA VAL A 157 -11.72 -9.67 -17.25
C VAL A 157 -11.38 -9.93 -18.72
N ALA A 158 -12.01 -9.24 -19.67
CA ALA A 158 -11.70 -9.35 -21.10
C ALA A 158 -10.26 -8.90 -21.42
N ALA A 159 -9.77 -7.85 -20.78
CA ALA A 159 -8.40 -7.38 -20.94
C ALA A 159 -7.36 -8.39 -20.41
N PHE A 160 -7.65 -9.05 -19.29
CA PHE A 160 -6.78 -10.08 -18.71
C PHE A 160 -6.91 -11.44 -19.40
N SER A 161 -8.11 -11.88 -19.76
CA SER A 161 -8.32 -13.17 -20.43
C SER A 161 -7.75 -13.24 -21.84
N GLY A 162 -7.51 -12.11 -22.46
CA GLY A 162 -6.87 -12.00 -23.77
C GLY A 162 -5.33 -11.93 -23.76
N VAL A 163 -4.63 -12.02 -22.61
CA VAL A 163 -3.17 -11.77 -22.51
C VAL A 163 -2.31 -12.72 -23.35
N ASP A 164 -2.84 -13.84 -23.82
CA ASP A 164 -2.05 -14.89 -24.47
C ASP A 164 -1.96 -14.85 -26.02
N ARG A 165 -2.67 -13.98 -26.73
CA ARG A 165 -2.78 -14.15 -28.20
C ARG A 165 -2.45 -12.99 -29.16
N SER A 166 -2.32 -11.74 -28.75
CA SER A 166 -1.86 -10.65 -29.66
C SER A 166 -1.46 -9.37 -28.95
N MET A 167 -0.17 -9.08 -28.84
CA MET A 167 0.38 -7.94 -28.08
C MET A 167 -0.08 -6.54 -28.54
N GLY A 168 -0.43 -6.35 -29.79
CA GLY A 168 -0.71 -5.01 -30.35
C GLY A 168 -2.12 -4.45 -30.11
N LEU A 169 -3.16 -5.30 -30.09
CA LEU A 169 -4.56 -4.86 -29.94
C LEU A 169 -4.91 -4.49 -28.48
N LYS A 170 -4.18 -5.00 -27.53
CA LYS A 170 -4.47 -4.93 -26.09
C LYS A 170 -4.09 -3.60 -25.44
N ILE A 171 -3.07 -2.96 -25.96
CA ILE A 171 -2.60 -1.66 -25.50
C ILE A 171 -3.72 -0.61 -25.56
N LYS A 172 -4.41 -0.53 -26.69
CA LYS A 172 -5.53 0.40 -26.91
C LYS A 172 -6.77 0.08 -26.04
N VAL A 173 -6.96 -1.19 -25.66
CA VAL A 173 -8.08 -1.60 -24.79
C VAL A 173 -7.84 -1.15 -23.36
N PHE A 174 -6.62 -1.29 -22.84
CA PHE A 174 -6.27 -0.80 -21.50
C PHE A 174 -6.37 0.73 -21.42
N ASP A 175 -5.85 1.45 -22.41
CA ASP A 175 -5.92 2.91 -22.43
C ASP A 175 -7.38 3.39 -22.48
N ARG A 176 -8.23 2.78 -23.32
CA ARG A 176 -9.67 3.08 -23.39
C ARG A 176 -10.41 2.75 -22.10
N ALA A 177 -10.09 1.62 -21.46
CA ALA A 177 -10.70 1.23 -20.20
C ALA A 177 -10.32 2.22 -19.09
N THR A 178 -9.05 2.64 -19.03
CA THR A 178 -8.58 3.64 -18.07
C THR A 178 -9.28 4.98 -18.29
N GLU A 179 -9.34 5.46 -19.55
CA GLU A 179 -10.03 6.72 -19.86
C GLU A 179 -11.54 6.66 -19.55
N ALA A 180 -12.20 5.55 -19.86
CA ALA A 180 -13.62 5.38 -19.54
C ALA A 180 -13.87 5.39 -18.02
N LEU A 181 -12.97 4.78 -17.25
CA LEU A 181 -13.00 4.80 -15.78
C LEU A 181 -12.76 6.19 -15.22
N ILE A 182 -11.76 6.90 -15.73
CA ILE A 182 -11.45 8.26 -15.33
C ILE A 182 -12.64 9.18 -15.62
N ARG A 183 -13.24 9.11 -16.82
CA ARG A 183 -14.43 9.91 -17.16
C ARG A 183 -15.63 9.62 -16.25
N LEU A 184 -15.89 8.33 -15.97
CA LEU A 184 -16.97 7.93 -15.07
C LEU A 184 -16.81 8.50 -13.67
N LEU A 185 -15.58 8.69 -13.23
CA LEU A 185 -15.26 9.18 -11.90
C LEU A 185 -15.05 10.71 -11.84
N ASP A 186 -14.57 11.32 -12.91
CA ASP A 186 -14.47 12.78 -13.06
C ASP A 186 -15.87 13.44 -12.96
N ASP A 187 -16.90 12.80 -13.52
CA ASP A 187 -18.30 13.24 -13.42
C ASP A 187 -18.84 13.19 -11.98
N VAL A 188 -18.23 12.37 -11.12
CA VAL A 188 -18.73 12.13 -9.75
C VAL A 188 -17.90 12.83 -8.68
N ARG A 189 -16.57 13.03 -8.86
CA ARG A 189 -15.67 13.45 -7.77
C ARG A 189 -14.52 14.42 -8.14
N GLY A 190 -14.47 14.97 -9.35
CA GLY A 190 -13.43 15.95 -9.73
C GLY A 190 -12.02 15.36 -9.87
N GLY A 191 -11.03 16.22 -10.08
CA GLY A 191 -9.67 15.87 -10.52
C GLY A 191 -8.81 14.97 -9.63
N ASP A 192 -9.24 14.61 -8.42
CA ASP A 192 -8.46 13.83 -7.43
C ASP A 192 -8.03 12.45 -7.95
N LEU A 193 -8.88 11.81 -8.79
CA LEU A 193 -8.55 10.49 -9.33
C LEU A 193 -7.49 10.58 -10.43
N ARG A 194 -7.57 11.58 -11.27
CA ARG A 194 -6.57 11.80 -12.33
C ARG A 194 -5.21 12.03 -11.69
N GLU A 195 -5.14 12.90 -10.69
CA GLU A 195 -3.91 13.16 -9.94
C GLU A 195 -3.36 11.87 -9.30
N TYR A 196 -4.22 11.01 -8.77
CA TYR A 196 -3.82 9.73 -8.20
C TYR A 196 -3.27 8.75 -9.25
N VAL A 197 -3.94 8.61 -10.40
CA VAL A 197 -3.48 7.75 -11.50
C VAL A 197 -2.17 8.27 -12.09
N ASP A 198 -2.02 9.59 -12.21
CA ASP A 198 -0.80 10.24 -12.68
C ASP A 198 0.35 10.07 -11.67
N ALA A 199 0.07 10.14 -10.37
CA ALA A 199 1.05 9.86 -9.32
C ALA A 199 1.55 8.41 -9.36
N ILE A 200 0.66 7.44 -9.64
CA ILE A 200 1.05 6.03 -9.86
C ILE A 200 1.94 5.90 -11.10
N ALA A 201 1.62 6.61 -12.17
CA ALA A 201 2.41 6.59 -13.40
C ALA A 201 3.79 7.26 -13.24
N GLY A 202 3.85 8.31 -12.42
CA GLY A 202 5.05 9.13 -12.23
C GLY A 202 6.11 8.50 -11.31
N ASP A 203 5.74 7.58 -10.39
CA ASP A 203 6.68 6.93 -9.49
C ASP A 203 6.30 5.45 -9.28
N GLN A 204 7.01 4.58 -9.96
CA GLN A 204 6.83 3.12 -9.91
C GLN A 204 7.99 2.41 -9.21
N GLY A 205 8.75 3.13 -8.40
CA GLY A 205 9.93 2.58 -7.72
C GLY A 205 9.63 1.33 -6.89
N ALA A 206 8.43 1.25 -6.26
CA ALA A 206 8.01 0.05 -5.53
C ALA A 206 7.87 -1.19 -6.44
N MET A 207 7.46 -1.03 -7.70
CA MET A 207 7.26 -2.17 -8.60
C MET A 207 8.59 -2.87 -8.88
N VAL A 208 9.64 -2.11 -9.18
CA VAL A 208 10.99 -2.65 -9.40
C VAL A 208 11.52 -3.29 -8.12
N GLN A 209 11.31 -2.64 -6.97
CA GLN A 209 11.80 -3.13 -5.68
C GLN A 209 11.07 -4.37 -5.17
N LEU A 210 9.83 -4.62 -5.61
CA LEU A 210 9.06 -5.82 -5.25
C LEU A 210 9.36 -7.04 -6.13
N MET A 211 10.25 -6.95 -7.12
CA MET A 211 10.74 -8.13 -7.82
C MET A 211 11.51 -9.03 -6.83
N PRO A 212 11.38 -10.37 -6.93
CA PRO A 212 12.02 -11.28 -6.00
C PRO A 212 13.54 -11.03 -5.85
N GLU A 213 14.24 -10.79 -6.94
CA GLU A 213 15.68 -10.53 -6.96
C GLU A 213 16.06 -9.22 -6.23
N ALA A 214 15.22 -8.19 -6.34
CA ALA A 214 15.42 -6.94 -5.62
C ALA A 214 15.10 -7.09 -4.13
N MET A 215 14.12 -7.94 -3.79
CA MET A 215 13.78 -8.24 -2.40
C MET A 215 14.82 -9.07 -1.69
N ASP A 216 15.58 -9.92 -2.39
CA ASP A 216 16.74 -10.60 -1.81
C ASP A 216 17.78 -9.59 -1.31
N LEU A 217 18.04 -8.53 -2.09
CA LEU A 217 18.94 -7.44 -1.67
C LEU A 217 18.35 -6.65 -0.49
N TYR A 218 17.04 -6.42 -0.49
CA TYR A 218 16.36 -5.77 0.61
C TYR A 218 16.50 -6.57 1.91
N ILE A 219 16.25 -7.88 1.87
CA ILE A 219 16.37 -8.77 3.03
C ILE A 219 17.81 -8.80 3.55
N ALA A 220 18.78 -8.86 2.66
CA ALA A 220 20.20 -8.85 3.02
C ALA A 220 20.64 -7.52 3.69
N GLY A 221 19.96 -6.41 3.38
CA GLY A 221 20.29 -5.08 3.90
C GLY A 221 19.46 -4.60 5.07
N VAL A 222 18.39 -5.31 5.45
CA VAL A 222 17.46 -4.91 6.52
C VAL A 222 17.59 -5.86 7.70
N GLU A 223 18.10 -5.34 8.81
CA GLU A 223 18.29 -6.09 10.05
C GLU A 223 17.14 -5.85 11.02
N ASP A 224 16.71 -6.89 11.71
CA ASP A 224 15.74 -6.80 12.79
C ASP A 224 16.47 -6.47 14.11
N ARG A 225 15.92 -5.57 14.89
CA ARG A 225 16.48 -5.17 16.20
C ARG A 225 16.11 -6.22 17.26
N PRO A 226 17.04 -6.64 18.12
CA PRO A 226 16.78 -7.66 19.15
C PRO A 226 15.84 -7.18 20.27
N ASP A 227 15.71 -5.87 20.45
CA ASP A 227 14.87 -5.22 21.46
C ASP A 227 13.46 -4.87 20.94
N VAL A 228 13.14 -5.21 19.70
CA VAL A 228 11.85 -4.94 19.05
C VAL A 228 11.14 -6.25 18.73
N LEU A 229 9.85 -6.34 19.08
CA LEU A 229 9.04 -7.50 18.74
C LEU A 229 8.59 -7.44 17.27
N TYR A 230 8.96 -8.45 16.48
CA TYR A 230 8.50 -8.58 15.09
C TYR A 230 7.41 -9.64 14.98
N GLN A 231 6.32 -9.28 14.29
CA GLN A 231 5.19 -10.16 14.02
C GLN A 231 4.80 -10.09 12.56
N SER A 232 4.46 -11.23 11.96
CA SER A 232 3.97 -11.29 10.58
C SER A 232 2.68 -12.11 10.54
N THR A 233 1.70 -11.61 9.80
CA THR A 233 0.43 -12.29 9.56
C THR A 233 0.21 -12.45 8.07
N ALA A 234 -0.13 -13.65 7.65
CA ALA A 234 -0.55 -13.96 6.29
C ALA A 234 -2.00 -14.43 6.28
N SER A 235 -2.74 -14.02 5.26
CA SER A 235 -4.12 -14.47 5.03
C SER A 235 -4.24 -15.17 3.69
N MET A 236 -5.12 -16.14 3.61
CA MET A 236 -5.44 -16.85 2.39
C MET A 236 -6.93 -16.69 2.09
N ALA A 237 -7.26 -16.20 0.89
CA ALA A 237 -8.64 -16.16 0.46
C ALA A 237 -9.14 -17.59 0.17
N PRO A 238 -10.37 -17.94 0.56
CA PRO A 238 -10.96 -19.19 0.11
C PRO A 238 -11.09 -19.21 -1.41
N PRO A 239 -11.08 -20.40 -2.05
CA PRO A 239 -11.32 -20.50 -3.47
C PRO A 239 -12.68 -19.88 -3.82
N PRO A 240 -12.80 -19.21 -4.98
CA PRO A 240 -14.05 -18.59 -5.38
C PRO A 240 -15.16 -19.65 -5.47
N SER A 241 -16.25 -19.47 -4.75
CA SER A 241 -17.41 -20.34 -4.84
C SER A 241 -18.23 -19.98 -6.09
N ALA A 242 -18.95 -20.96 -6.65
CA ALA A 242 -19.83 -20.73 -7.80
C ALA A 242 -20.88 -19.62 -7.52
N ARG A 243 -21.27 -19.41 -6.26
CA ARG A 243 -22.16 -18.31 -5.83
C ARG A 243 -21.53 -16.91 -5.95
N MET A 244 -20.19 -16.80 -5.91
CA MET A 244 -19.49 -15.52 -6.11
C MET A 244 -19.35 -15.15 -7.59
N LEU A 245 -19.59 -16.09 -8.50
CA LEU A 245 -19.49 -15.91 -9.94
C LEU A 245 -20.85 -15.64 -10.62
N LEU A 246 -21.94 -15.78 -9.88
CA LEU A 246 -23.30 -15.45 -10.35
C LEU A 246 -23.65 -14.04 -9.90
N PRO A 247 -24.20 -13.20 -10.82
CA PRO A 247 -24.62 -11.83 -10.51
C PRO A 247 -25.77 -11.78 -9.53
#